data_cfcc127bb328096d7fec81fc7535dca5
#
_entry.id   cfcc127bb328096d7fec81fc7535dca5
#
_cell.length_a   1.000
_cell.length_b   1.000
_cell.length_c   1.000
_cell.angle_alpha   90.00
_cell.angle_beta   90.00
_cell.angle_gamma   90.00
#
_symmetry.space_group_name_H-M   'P 1'
#
loop_
_entity.id
_entity.type
_entity.pdbx_description
1 polymer ?
#
loop_
_entity_poly.entity_id
_entity_poly.type
_entity_poly.pdbx_seq_one_letter_code
_entity_poly.pdbx_strand_id
1 'polypeptide(L)'
;LPALGLAWLALADCDDRPSSATSRRSDQVIAPAATATGPLAPSNEPPNDPPHMAIPPSAAARSHKLCDGDGNAKGRTLPRGPASHAEAPGAPRLDGSLPSANGQWTWVNFWAAWCGPCKEEMPRLLAWNSHLAKTGAPMHLVFVSLDDDERQLAAFLGAQPADGVRATLWLPDGPTRASWLKSLRMSSAPELPEQALVAPNGRVRCFIDGAVEDGDLAEIASLVAP
;
A
#
# COMPACT_ATOMS: atom_id res chain seq x y z
N LEU A 1 40.25 36.01 38.44
CA LEU A 1 39.83 35.57 39.80
C LEU A 1 38.64 34.64 39.68
N PRO A 2 38.66 33.46 40.33
CA PRO A 2 37.64 32.43 40.21
C PRO A 2 36.60 32.49 41.29
N ALA A 3 35.41 31.96 41.01
CA ALA A 3 34.47 31.60 42.08
C ALA A 3 33.89 30.20 41.80
N LEU A 4 34.24 29.30 42.68
CA LEU A 4 33.73 27.97 42.90
C LEU A 4 32.31 28.02 43.41
N GLY A 5 31.46 27.14 42.94
CA GLY A 5 30.10 26.92 43.48
C GLY A 5 29.75 25.42 43.43
N LEU A 6 29.64 24.88 44.64
CA LEU A 6 29.55 23.46 45.03
C LEU A 6 28.35 22.71 44.51
N ALA A 7 28.56 21.39 44.39
CA ALA A 7 27.68 20.26 44.17
C ALA A 7 26.53 20.16 45.22
N TRP A 8 25.41 19.62 44.77
CA TRP A 8 24.46 18.87 45.62
C TRP A 8 24.08 17.58 44.93
N LEU A 9 24.58 16.48 45.47
CA LEU A 9 24.12 15.13 45.27
C LEU A 9 22.80 14.95 46.06
N ALA A 10 21.75 14.54 45.42
CA ALA A 10 20.58 13.97 46.06
C ALA A 10 20.43 12.55 45.62
N LEU A 11 20.78 11.63 46.50
CA LEU A 11 20.44 10.20 46.45
C LEU A 11 18.95 10.10 46.81
N ALA A 12 18.18 9.45 45.93
CA ALA A 12 16.81 8.99 46.28
C ALA A 12 16.75 7.49 46.08
N ASP A 13 16.35 6.88 47.18
CA ASP A 13 16.25 5.45 47.49
C ASP A 13 15.41 4.63 46.51
N CYS A 14 15.87 3.44 46.26
CA CYS A 14 15.14 2.39 45.58
C CYS A 14 14.24 1.68 46.60
N ASP A 15 12.95 1.70 46.41
CA ASP A 15 12.02 0.84 47.14
C ASP A 15 11.61 -0.34 46.23
N ASP A 16 12.22 -1.47 46.53
CA ASP A 16 12.02 -2.74 45.88
C ASP A 16 10.86 -3.47 46.54
N ARG A 17 9.73 -3.64 45.84
CA ARG A 17 8.61 -4.45 46.34
C ARG A 17 8.17 -5.45 45.28
N PRO A 18 8.47 -6.75 45.41
CA PRO A 18 7.93 -7.78 44.51
C PRO A 18 6.46 -8.06 44.83
N SER A 19 5.57 -7.77 43.90
CA SER A 19 4.18 -8.18 43.95
C SER A 19 4.03 -9.59 43.38
N SER A 20 3.88 -10.55 44.27
CA SER A 20 3.55 -11.95 43.95
C SER A 20 2.08 -12.06 43.54
N ALA A 21 1.82 -12.15 42.24
CA ALA A 21 0.51 -12.54 41.71
C ALA A 21 0.45 -14.06 41.59
N THR A 22 -0.28 -14.67 42.51
CA THR A 22 -0.59 -16.11 42.55
C THR A 22 -1.51 -16.45 41.37
N SER A 23 -0.97 -17.15 40.38
CA SER A 23 -1.75 -17.77 39.30
C SER A 23 -2.55 -18.96 39.86
N ARG A 24 -3.88 -18.82 39.88
CA ARG A 24 -4.78 -19.95 40.16
C ARG A 24 -4.87 -20.82 38.92
N ARG A 25 -4.27 -22.00 39.00
CA ARG A 25 -4.43 -23.10 38.05
C ARG A 25 -5.85 -23.65 38.21
N SER A 26 -6.68 -23.51 37.18
CA SER A 26 -7.96 -24.22 37.11
C SER A 26 -7.69 -25.66 36.67
N ASP A 27 -7.92 -26.58 37.59
CA ASP A 27 -7.93 -28.05 37.32
C ASP A 27 -9.18 -28.33 36.48
N GLN A 28 -9.01 -28.60 35.20
CA GLN A 28 -10.04 -29.24 34.37
C GLN A 28 -9.96 -30.73 34.59
N VAL A 29 -10.98 -31.26 35.24
CA VAL A 29 -11.21 -32.71 35.39
C VAL A 29 -11.59 -33.30 34.04
N ILE A 30 -10.74 -34.14 33.48
CA ILE A 30 -11.02 -34.90 32.26
C ILE A 30 -11.87 -36.12 32.66
N ALA A 31 -13.11 -36.18 32.20
CA ALA A 31 -13.97 -37.34 32.31
C ALA A 31 -13.53 -38.43 31.30
N PRO A 32 -13.55 -39.71 31.64
CA PRO A 32 -13.16 -40.78 30.72
C PRO A 32 -14.21 -40.96 29.61
N ALA A 33 -13.75 -41.09 28.37
CA ALA A 33 -14.55 -41.37 27.20
C ALA A 33 -15.16 -42.77 27.27
N ALA A 34 -16.46 -42.86 27.13
CA ALA A 34 -17.18 -44.11 26.96
C ALA A 34 -16.91 -44.70 25.57
N THR A 35 -16.42 -45.92 25.55
CA THR A 35 -16.20 -46.74 24.34
C THR A 35 -17.54 -47.26 23.85
N ALA A 36 -18.08 -46.68 22.76
CA ALA A 36 -19.24 -47.22 22.05
C ALA A 36 -18.74 -48.02 20.84
N THR A 37 -18.77 -49.33 20.95
CA THR A 37 -18.52 -50.29 19.86
C THR A 37 -19.86 -50.53 19.16
N GLY A 38 -20.10 -49.88 17.99
CA GLY A 38 -21.20 -50.20 17.10
C GLY A 38 -20.68 -50.52 15.71
N PRO A 39 -21.31 -51.42 14.94
CA PRO A 39 -20.83 -51.82 13.63
C PRO A 39 -21.01 -50.68 12.62
N LEU A 40 -19.93 -50.39 11.87
CA LEU A 40 -19.88 -49.42 10.79
C LEU A 40 -20.73 -49.94 9.61
N ALA A 41 -21.79 -49.24 9.31
CA ALA A 41 -22.48 -49.34 8.01
C ALA A 41 -21.65 -48.59 6.95
N PRO A 42 -21.57 -49.07 5.69
CA PRO A 42 -20.86 -48.35 4.65
C PRO A 42 -21.63 -47.09 4.26
N SER A 43 -21.09 -45.94 4.59
CA SER A 43 -21.61 -44.64 4.10
C SER A 43 -21.18 -44.43 2.64
N ASN A 44 -22.13 -44.54 1.72
CA ASN A 44 -22.00 -44.03 0.35
C ASN A 44 -22.19 -42.51 0.35
N GLU A 45 -21.28 -41.79 0.97
CA GLU A 45 -21.20 -40.34 0.77
C GLU A 45 -20.25 -40.07 -0.38
N PRO A 46 -20.71 -39.32 -1.40
CA PRO A 46 -19.79 -38.84 -2.44
C PRO A 46 -18.74 -37.95 -1.82
N PRO A 47 -17.51 -37.93 -2.35
CA PRO A 47 -16.45 -37.06 -1.81
C PRO A 47 -16.96 -35.61 -1.78
N ASN A 48 -16.92 -35.01 -0.59
CA ASN A 48 -17.13 -33.58 -0.39
C ASN A 48 -16.00 -32.86 -1.10
N ASP A 49 -16.20 -32.56 -2.38
CA ASP A 49 -15.40 -31.55 -3.05
C ASP A 49 -15.54 -30.25 -2.24
N PRO A 50 -14.42 -29.58 -1.89
CA PRO A 50 -14.48 -28.28 -1.26
C PRO A 50 -15.33 -27.39 -2.16
N PRO A 51 -16.19 -26.52 -1.59
CA PRO A 51 -17.02 -25.63 -2.41
C PRO A 51 -16.08 -24.90 -3.38
N HIS A 52 -16.29 -25.14 -4.67
CA HIS A 52 -15.71 -24.29 -5.70
C HIS A 52 -16.06 -22.86 -5.32
N MET A 53 -15.10 -22.15 -4.75
CA MET A 53 -15.24 -20.71 -4.64
C MET A 53 -15.38 -20.24 -6.09
N ALA A 54 -16.59 -19.90 -6.45
CA ALA A 54 -16.87 -19.26 -7.71
C ALA A 54 -15.93 -18.06 -7.77
N ILE A 55 -14.97 -18.09 -8.71
CA ILE A 55 -14.17 -16.94 -9.06
C ILE A 55 -15.20 -15.84 -9.34
N PRO A 56 -15.21 -14.73 -8.57
CA PRO A 56 -16.12 -13.65 -8.86
C PRO A 56 -15.98 -13.32 -10.35
N PRO A 57 -17.08 -13.08 -11.07
CA PRO A 57 -16.99 -12.77 -12.49
C PRO A 57 -15.97 -11.65 -12.63
N SER A 58 -14.98 -11.87 -13.48
CA SER A 58 -13.97 -10.88 -13.89
C SER A 58 -14.68 -9.53 -13.95
N ALA A 59 -14.13 -8.54 -13.22
CA ALA A 59 -14.71 -7.21 -13.17
C ALA A 59 -15.11 -6.81 -14.59
N ALA A 60 -16.37 -6.44 -14.79
CA ALA A 60 -16.90 -6.14 -16.11
C ALA A 60 -15.94 -5.15 -16.77
N ALA A 61 -15.46 -5.52 -17.96
CA ALA A 61 -14.52 -4.69 -18.73
C ALA A 61 -15.03 -3.25 -18.70
N ARG A 62 -14.16 -2.29 -18.34
CA ARG A 62 -14.53 -0.88 -18.24
C ARG A 62 -15.25 -0.47 -19.51
N SER A 63 -16.47 0.05 -19.36
CA SER A 63 -17.29 0.47 -20.50
C SER A 63 -16.84 1.80 -21.10
N HIS A 64 -15.84 2.47 -20.50
CA HIS A 64 -15.33 3.77 -20.90
C HIS A 64 -13.79 3.75 -20.92
N LYS A 65 -13.20 4.65 -21.69
CA LYS A 65 -11.76 4.80 -21.76
C LYS A 65 -11.20 5.29 -20.43
N LEU A 66 -9.99 4.86 -20.09
CA LEU A 66 -9.35 5.16 -18.81
C LEU A 66 -9.28 6.67 -18.50
N CYS A 67 -9.09 7.50 -19.49
CA CYS A 67 -8.90 8.94 -19.34
C CYS A 67 -10.10 9.78 -19.76
N ASP A 68 -11.28 9.24 -19.95
CA ASP A 68 -12.47 9.97 -20.45
C ASP A 68 -13.20 10.80 -19.36
N GLY A 69 -12.99 10.48 -18.06
CA GLY A 69 -13.77 11.05 -16.95
C GLY A 69 -13.27 12.37 -16.37
N ASP A 70 -12.12 12.86 -16.73
CA ASP A 70 -11.35 13.79 -15.90
C ASP A 70 -11.45 15.27 -16.19
N GLY A 71 -12.58 15.74 -16.57
CA GLY A 71 -12.79 17.17 -16.87
C GLY A 71 -12.19 18.17 -15.86
N ASN A 72 -12.01 17.76 -14.60
CA ASN A 72 -11.64 18.67 -13.50
C ASN A 72 -10.14 18.73 -13.18
N ALA A 73 -9.37 17.69 -13.45
CA ALA A 73 -7.94 17.61 -13.12
C ALA A 73 -7.03 17.81 -14.34
N LYS A 74 -7.55 17.54 -15.54
CA LYS A 74 -6.81 17.65 -16.81
C LYS A 74 -6.15 19.01 -17.00
N GLY A 75 -4.86 18.98 -17.28
CA GLY A 75 -4.07 20.19 -17.54
C GLY A 75 -3.57 20.90 -16.27
N ARG A 76 -3.87 20.43 -15.06
CA ARG A 76 -3.29 20.97 -13.84
C ARG A 76 -1.86 20.49 -13.67
N THR A 77 -1.02 21.34 -13.10
CA THR A 77 0.32 20.93 -12.72
C THR A 77 0.24 20.06 -11.46
N LEU A 78 0.93 18.92 -11.47
CA LEU A 78 1.09 18.11 -10.27
C LEU A 78 1.91 18.90 -9.26
N PRO A 79 1.37 19.23 -8.07
CA PRO A 79 2.14 19.94 -7.06
C PRO A 79 3.24 19.05 -6.50
N ARG A 80 4.31 19.65 -5.98
CA ARG A 80 5.31 18.88 -5.23
C ARG A 80 4.63 18.16 -4.09
N GLY A 81 4.82 16.86 -4.04
CA GLY A 81 4.36 16.02 -2.95
C GLY A 81 5.17 16.22 -1.68
N PRO A 82 4.67 15.67 -0.58
CA PRO A 82 5.41 15.64 0.68
C PRO A 82 6.71 14.87 0.53
N ALA A 83 7.70 15.23 1.35
CA ALA A 83 9.04 14.66 1.32
C ALA A 83 9.20 13.36 2.13
N SER A 84 8.12 12.83 2.70
CA SER A 84 8.17 11.59 3.48
C SER A 84 8.21 10.37 2.56
N HIS A 85 9.02 9.37 2.92
CA HIS A 85 9.14 8.11 2.20
C HIS A 85 9.31 6.96 3.19
N ALA A 86 8.98 5.76 2.75
CA ALA A 86 9.20 4.52 3.47
C ALA A 86 9.89 3.51 2.58
N GLU A 87 10.91 2.83 3.11
CA GLU A 87 11.77 1.91 2.37
C GLU A 87 12.02 0.64 3.19
N ALA A 88 11.97 -0.51 2.54
CA ALA A 88 12.45 -1.75 3.12
C ALA A 88 13.98 -1.72 3.28
N PRO A 89 14.56 -2.48 4.22
CA PRO A 89 16.00 -2.62 4.32
C PRO A 89 16.63 -3.05 2.98
N GLY A 90 17.63 -2.28 2.53
CA GLY A 90 18.33 -2.53 1.26
C GLY A 90 17.56 -2.15 -0.01
N ALA A 91 16.41 -1.50 0.10
CA ALA A 91 15.74 -0.91 -1.05
C ALA A 91 16.49 0.33 -1.57
N PRO A 92 16.34 0.69 -2.85
CA PRO A 92 16.84 1.97 -3.35
C PRO A 92 16.20 3.13 -2.59
N ARG A 93 17.03 4.14 -2.26
CA ARG A 93 16.48 5.37 -1.68
C ARG A 93 15.66 6.12 -2.72
N LEU A 94 14.50 6.58 -2.32
CA LEU A 94 13.67 7.45 -3.14
C LEU A 94 14.04 8.92 -2.90
N ASP A 95 13.92 9.71 -3.96
CA ASP A 95 13.90 11.15 -3.78
C ASP A 95 12.65 11.54 -2.99
N GLY A 96 12.80 12.31 -1.94
CA GLY A 96 11.74 12.64 -0.99
C GLY A 96 10.63 13.55 -1.53
N SER A 97 10.41 13.61 -2.84
CA SER A 97 9.35 14.40 -3.45
C SER A 97 8.86 13.78 -4.74
N LEU A 98 7.58 13.98 -5.05
CA LEU A 98 7.07 13.71 -6.40
C LEU A 98 7.84 14.56 -7.40
N PRO A 99 8.37 13.97 -8.48
CA PRO A 99 9.08 14.71 -9.49
C PRO A 99 8.13 15.71 -10.14
N SER A 100 8.50 16.97 -10.11
CA SER A 100 7.96 17.94 -11.06
C SER A 100 8.48 17.58 -12.45
N ALA A 101 7.77 17.99 -13.50
CA ALA A 101 8.06 17.75 -14.90
C ALA A 101 9.56 17.53 -15.19
N ASN A 102 9.94 16.29 -15.46
CA ASN A 102 11.30 15.87 -15.76
C ASN A 102 11.50 15.51 -17.24
N GLY A 103 10.53 15.87 -18.08
CA GLY A 103 10.54 15.53 -19.50
C GLY A 103 10.08 14.11 -19.81
N GLN A 104 9.60 13.37 -18.84
CA GLN A 104 9.09 12.01 -18.98
C GLN A 104 7.64 11.91 -18.50
N TRP A 105 6.89 10.97 -19.02
CA TRP A 105 5.62 10.60 -18.46
C TRP A 105 5.82 10.07 -17.04
N THR A 106 4.93 10.43 -16.13
CA THR A 106 4.94 9.95 -14.76
C THR A 106 3.59 9.31 -14.43
N TRP A 107 3.64 8.08 -13.94
CA TRP A 107 2.48 7.39 -13.39
C TRP A 107 2.57 7.43 -11.88
N VAL A 108 1.63 8.08 -11.25
CA VAL A 108 1.50 8.13 -9.79
C VAL A 108 0.39 7.19 -9.39
N ASN A 109 0.72 6.17 -8.60
CA ASN A 109 -0.24 5.21 -8.05
C ASN A 109 -0.44 5.50 -6.56
N PHE A 110 -1.67 5.82 -6.17
CA PHE A 110 -2.07 6.01 -4.77
C PHE A 110 -2.58 4.69 -4.22
N TRP A 111 -2.01 4.25 -3.11
CA TRP A 111 -2.24 2.93 -2.57
C TRP A 111 -2.11 2.89 -1.04
N ALA A 112 -2.41 1.74 -0.42
CA ALA A 112 -2.10 1.47 0.98
C ALA A 112 -1.85 -0.03 1.21
N ALA A 113 -1.10 -0.38 2.25
CA ALA A 113 -0.78 -1.75 2.59
C ALA A 113 -2.00 -2.61 2.97
N TRP A 114 -3.07 -1.98 3.43
CA TRP A 114 -4.35 -2.63 3.71
C TRP A 114 -5.24 -2.81 2.46
N CYS A 115 -4.94 -2.13 1.35
CA CYS A 115 -5.75 -2.15 0.12
C CYS A 115 -5.46 -3.43 -0.69
N GLY A 116 -6.42 -4.35 -0.74
CA GLY A 116 -6.32 -5.60 -1.51
C GLY A 116 -6.08 -5.37 -3.00
N PRO A 117 -6.99 -4.67 -3.70
CA PRO A 117 -6.85 -4.40 -5.14
C PRO A 117 -5.56 -3.67 -5.51
N CYS A 118 -5.06 -2.77 -4.64
CA CYS A 118 -3.78 -2.10 -4.87
C CYS A 118 -2.62 -3.09 -4.95
N LYS A 119 -2.59 -4.06 -4.04
CA LYS A 119 -1.53 -5.08 -3.99
C LYS A 119 -1.58 -6.02 -5.19
N GLU A 120 -2.77 -6.30 -5.70
CA GLU A 120 -2.99 -7.15 -6.88
C GLU A 120 -2.53 -6.47 -8.17
N GLU A 121 -2.66 -5.15 -8.29
CA GLU A 121 -2.22 -4.43 -9.50
C GLU A 121 -0.72 -4.09 -9.53
N MET A 122 -0.04 -4.00 -8.37
CA MET A 122 1.38 -3.60 -8.31
C MET A 122 2.30 -4.40 -9.23
N PRO A 123 2.26 -5.74 -9.27
CA PRO A 123 3.09 -6.52 -10.19
C PRO A 123 2.82 -6.16 -11.66
N ARG A 124 1.55 -5.89 -12.01
CA ARG A 124 1.13 -5.47 -13.34
C ARG A 124 1.74 -4.12 -13.70
N LEU A 125 1.65 -3.13 -12.82
CA LEU A 125 2.23 -1.80 -13.04
C LEU A 125 3.76 -1.88 -13.23
N LEU A 126 4.46 -2.69 -12.44
CA LEU A 126 5.90 -2.91 -12.60
C LEU A 126 6.23 -3.57 -13.95
N ALA A 127 5.46 -4.58 -14.36
CA ALA A 127 5.62 -5.24 -15.67
C ALA A 127 5.35 -4.26 -16.81
N TRP A 128 4.31 -3.44 -16.73
CA TRP A 128 3.99 -2.42 -17.74
C TRP A 128 5.08 -1.37 -17.84
N ASN A 129 5.57 -0.87 -16.73
CA ASN A 129 6.67 0.10 -16.73
C ASN A 129 7.91 -0.46 -17.43
N SER A 130 8.25 -1.71 -17.15
CA SER A 130 9.34 -2.42 -17.83
C SER A 130 9.07 -2.62 -19.33
N HIS A 131 7.85 -2.96 -19.73
CA HIS A 131 7.45 -3.14 -21.12
C HIS A 131 7.54 -1.81 -21.90
N LEU A 132 6.95 -0.75 -21.36
CA LEU A 132 6.95 0.59 -21.97
C LEU A 132 8.37 1.13 -22.16
N ALA A 133 9.25 0.92 -21.17
CA ALA A 133 10.66 1.31 -21.31
C ALA A 133 11.35 0.59 -22.47
N LYS A 134 11.07 -0.71 -22.69
CA LYS A 134 11.63 -1.50 -23.77
C LYS A 134 11.07 -1.12 -25.15
N THR A 135 9.85 -0.61 -25.20
CA THR A 135 9.17 -0.21 -26.46
C THR A 135 9.36 1.26 -26.83
N GLY A 136 10.24 1.97 -26.11
CA GLY A 136 10.62 3.37 -26.43
C GLY A 136 9.72 4.44 -25.81
N ALA A 137 8.82 4.07 -24.91
CA ALA A 137 7.97 4.98 -24.15
C ALA A 137 8.27 4.89 -22.64
N PRO A 138 9.49 5.24 -22.17
CA PRO A 138 9.85 5.13 -20.77
C PRO A 138 8.95 6.02 -19.91
N MET A 139 8.47 5.47 -18.82
CA MET A 139 7.59 6.14 -17.89
C MET A 139 8.18 6.05 -16.48
N HIS A 140 8.04 7.13 -15.71
CA HIS A 140 8.41 7.13 -14.30
C HIS A 140 7.23 6.66 -13.45
N LEU A 141 7.32 5.45 -12.90
CA LEU A 141 6.31 4.89 -12.01
C LEU A 141 6.63 5.28 -10.56
N VAL A 142 5.69 5.93 -9.89
CA VAL A 142 5.81 6.41 -8.51
C VAL A 142 4.66 5.86 -7.69
N PHE A 143 4.97 5.16 -6.61
CA PHE A 143 3.98 4.73 -5.62
C PHE A 143 3.91 5.75 -4.48
N VAL A 144 2.68 6.13 -4.10
CA VAL A 144 2.39 7.04 -2.98
C VAL A 144 1.48 6.31 -2.00
N SER A 145 2.01 5.92 -0.86
CA SER A 145 1.24 5.28 0.20
C SER A 145 0.42 6.31 0.99
N LEU A 146 -0.83 5.98 1.23
CA LEU A 146 -1.75 6.69 2.13
C LEU A 146 -1.98 5.92 3.44
N ASP A 147 -1.04 5.05 3.82
CA ASP A 147 -1.13 4.34 5.10
C ASP A 147 -1.05 5.30 6.28
N ASP A 148 -1.86 5.01 7.31
CA ASP A 148 -1.84 5.75 8.57
C ASP A 148 -0.91 5.11 9.61
N ASP A 149 -0.63 3.81 9.49
CA ASP A 149 0.28 3.06 10.36
C ASP A 149 1.59 2.73 9.64
N GLU A 150 2.67 3.41 10.04
CA GLU A 150 4.02 3.20 9.52
C GLU A 150 4.50 1.74 9.66
N ARG A 151 4.11 1.06 10.74
CA ARG A 151 4.52 -0.32 11.00
C ARG A 151 3.87 -1.29 10.00
N GLN A 152 2.60 -1.06 9.66
CA GLN A 152 1.90 -1.84 8.65
C GLN A 152 2.54 -1.64 7.28
N LEU A 153 2.84 -0.40 6.92
CA LEU A 153 3.54 -0.07 5.68
C LEU A 153 4.93 -0.71 5.62
N ALA A 154 5.72 -0.56 6.68
CA ALA A 154 7.07 -1.14 6.77
C ALA A 154 7.04 -2.68 6.68
N ALA A 155 6.08 -3.32 7.35
CA ALA A 155 5.88 -4.77 7.28
C ALA A 155 5.55 -5.23 5.85
N PHE A 156 4.67 -4.51 5.15
CA PHE A 156 4.36 -4.80 3.75
C PHE A 156 5.59 -4.67 2.86
N LEU A 157 6.30 -3.54 2.91
CA LEU A 157 7.49 -3.30 2.09
C LEU A 157 8.60 -4.32 2.36
N GLY A 158 8.78 -4.70 3.64
CA GLY A 158 9.78 -5.70 4.05
C GLY A 158 9.48 -7.12 3.57
N ALA A 159 8.20 -7.44 3.36
CA ALA A 159 7.76 -8.75 2.86
C ALA A 159 7.81 -8.86 1.32
N GLN A 160 8.06 -7.77 0.60
CA GLN A 160 8.08 -7.79 -0.86
C GLN A 160 9.32 -8.50 -1.41
N PRO A 161 9.19 -9.23 -2.54
CA PRO A 161 10.34 -9.80 -3.24
C PRO A 161 11.26 -8.68 -3.77
N ALA A 162 12.47 -9.06 -4.19
CA ALA A 162 13.48 -8.10 -4.64
C ALA A 162 13.05 -7.23 -5.83
N ASP A 163 12.18 -7.75 -6.67
CA ASP A 163 11.59 -7.10 -7.85
C ASP A 163 10.20 -6.47 -7.57
N GLY A 164 9.72 -6.54 -6.33
CA GLY A 164 8.47 -5.95 -5.89
C GLY A 164 8.61 -4.49 -5.45
N VAL A 165 7.49 -3.91 -4.99
CA VAL A 165 7.45 -2.55 -4.44
C VAL A 165 8.03 -2.55 -3.04
N ARG A 166 9.30 -2.17 -2.90
CA ARG A 166 10.05 -2.14 -1.63
C ARG A 166 10.30 -0.75 -1.09
N ALA A 167 9.92 0.28 -1.84
CA ALA A 167 10.00 1.67 -1.45
C ALA A 167 8.80 2.45 -2.01
N THR A 168 8.35 3.43 -1.28
CA THR A 168 7.20 4.28 -1.64
C THR A 168 7.37 5.67 -1.05
N LEU A 169 6.82 6.67 -1.72
CA LEU A 169 6.53 7.92 -1.04
C LEU A 169 5.42 7.65 -0.02
N TRP A 170 5.53 8.24 1.15
CA TRP A 170 4.55 8.05 2.21
C TRP A 170 3.92 9.38 2.60
N LEU A 171 2.61 9.38 2.61
CA LEU A 171 1.78 10.54 2.93
C LEU A 171 0.89 10.18 4.14
N PRO A 172 1.44 10.26 5.37
CA PRO A 172 0.69 9.91 6.57
C PRO A 172 -0.52 10.81 6.75
N ASP A 173 -1.51 10.35 7.53
CA ASP A 173 -2.70 11.14 7.80
C ASP A 173 -2.36 12.50 8.44
N GLY A 174 -3.16 13.48 8.12
CA GLY A 174 -3.01 14.82 8.67
C GLY A 174 -3.31 15.96 7.69
N PRO A 175 -3.15 17.20 8.17
CA PRO A 175 -3.48 18.40 7.37
C PRO A 175 -2.69 18.51 6.07
N THR A 176 -1.45 18.02 6.05
CA THR A 176 -0.58 18.04 4.86
C THR A 176 -1.15 17.13 3.77
N ARG A 177 -1.53 15.88 4.13
CA ARG A 177 -2.20 14.95 3.21
C ARG A 177 -3.49 15.54 2.68
N ALA A 178 -4.37 15.97 3.56
CA ALA A 178 -5.66 16.55 3.18
C ALA A 178 -5.51 17.76 2.25
N SER A 179 -4.58 18.65 2.54
CA SER A 179 -4.30 19.83 1.73
C SER A 179 -3.74 19.46 0.35
N TRP A 180 -2.82 18.48 0.29
CA TRP A 180 -2.20 18.05 -0.95
C TRP A 180 -3.20 17.32 -1.86
N LEU A 181 -3.96 16.35 -1.33
CA LEU A 181 -5.01 15.65 -2.06
C LEU A 181 -6.08 16.63 -2.58
N LYS A 182 -6.50 17.59 -1.76
CA LYS A 182 -7.42 18.66 -2.20
C LYS A 182 -6.84 19.49 -3.35
N SER A 183 -5.54 19.76 -3.37
CA SER A 183 -4.89 20.49 -4.46
C SER A 183 -4.93 19.72 -5.79
N LEU A 184 -4.98 18.39 -5.72
CA LEU A 184 -5.21 17.47 -6.84
C LEU A 184 -6.69 17.30 -7.18
N ARG A 185 -7.60 17.88 -6.41
CA ARG A 185 -9.06 17.66 -6.45
C ARG A 185 -9.50 16.23 -6.11
N MET A 186 -8.65 15.50 -5.45
CA MET A 186 -8.98 14.22 -4.86
C MET A 186 -9.75 14.41 -3.55
N SER A 187 -10.52 13.39 -3.16
CA SER A 187 -11.10 13.28 -1.82
C SER A 187 -9.98 13.30 -0.76
N SER A 188 -10.26 13.79 0.43
CA SER A 188 -9.34 13.64 1.59
C SER A 188 -9.19 12.19 2.05
N ALA A 189 -10.16 11.34 1.68
CA ALA A 189 -10.13 9.89 1.86
C ALA A 189 -10.53 9.25 0.53
N PRO A 190 -9.61 9.12 -0.43
CA PRO A 190 -9.91 8.56 -1.75
C PRO A 190 -10.19 7.06 -1.65
N GLU A 191 -11.02 6.55 -2.55
CA GLU A 191 -11.15 5.10 -2.76
C GLU A 191 -9.91 4.60 -3.48
N LEU A 192 -9.24 3.60 -2.90
CA LEU A 192 -7.99 3.09 -3.43
C LEU A 192 -8.18 1.78 -4.22
N PRO A 193 -7.35 1.56 -5.25
CA PRO A 193 -6.30 2.41 -5.78
C PRO A 193 -6.85 3.57 -6.62
N GLU A 194 -6.11 4.66 -6.67
CA GLU A 194 -6.34 5.76 -7.60
C GLU A 194 -5.02 6.10 -8.30
N GLN A 195 -5.09 6.55 -9.55
CA GLN A 195 -3.89 6.80 -10.32
C GLN A 195 -3.93 8.18 -10.96
N ALA A 196 -2.76 8.80 -11.11
CA ALA A 196 -2.62 10.01 -11.90
C ALA A 196 -1.58 9.81 -13.01
N LEU A 197 -1.98 10.00 -14.26
CA LEU A 197 -1.05 10.04 -15.39
C LEU A 197 -0.64 11.49 -15.63
N VAL A 198 0.65 11.76 -15.53
CA VAL A 198 1.23 13.11 -15.66
C VAL A 198 2.11 13.18 -16.89
N ALA A 199 1.82 14.13 -17.75
CA ALA A 199 2.56 14.35 -19.00
C ALA A 199 3.98 14.89 -18.74
N PRO A 200 4.90 14.82 -19.73
CA PRO A 200 6.28 15.30 -19.62
C PRO A 200 6.43 16.77 -19.21
N ASN A 201 5.42 17.59 -19.46
CA ASN A 201 5.37 18.99 -19.03
C ASN A 201 4.87 19.18 -17.58
N GLY A 202 4.68 18.11 -16.81
CA GLY A 202 4.21 18.12 -15.43
C GLY A 202 2.72 18.34 -15.26
N ARG A 203 1.94 18.34 -16.34
CA ARG A 203 0.48 18.50 -16.26
C ARG A 203 -0.20 17.15 -16.17
N VAL A 204 -1.17 17.04 -15.26
CA VAL A 204 -2.03 15.87 -15.14
C VAL A 204 -2.78 15.66 -16.46
N ARG A 205 -2.63 14.48 -17.05
CA ARG A 205 -3.35 14.07 -18.25
C ARG A 205 -4.71 13.50 -17.88
N CYS A 206 -4.76 12.65 -16.86
CA CYS A 206 -5.98 12.09 -16.29
C CYS A 206 -5.75 11.51 -14.91
N PHE A 207 -6.84 11.30 -14.18
CA PHE A 207 -6.94 10.37 -13.06
C PHE A 207 -7.66 9.10 -13.53
N ILE A 208 -7.34 7.98 -12.89
CA ILE A 208 -7.94 6.68 -13.15
C ILE A 208 -8.43 6.15 -11.81
N ASP A 209 -9.73 6.04 -11.66
CA ASP A 209 -10.36 5.51 -10.45
C ASP A 209 -10.35 3.98 -10.48
N GLY A 210 -9.90 3.37 -9.39
CA GLY A 210 -9.84 1.93 -9.22
C GLY A 210 -8.60 1.28 -9.86
N ALA A 211 -8.50 -0.05 -9.70
CA ALA A 211 -7.37 -0.83 -10.19
C ALA A 211 -7.35 -0.91 -11.72
N VAL A 212 -6.15 -0.89 -12.28
CA VAL A 212 -5.96 -1.12 -13.72
C VAL A 212 -5.98 -2.63 -14.03
N GLU A 213 -6.44 -2.97 -15.23
CA GLU A 213 -6.56 -4.34 -15.74
C GLU A 213 -5.63 -4.58 -16.93
N ASP A 214 -5.39 -5.86 -17.28
CA ASP A 214 -4.46 -6.21 -18.36
C ASP A 214 -4.81 -5.58 -19.70
N GLY A 215 -6.11 -5.39 -19.97
CA GLY A 215 -6.61 -4.73 -21.18
C GLY A 215 -6.27 -3.25 -21.31
N ASP A 216 -5.96 -2.58 -20.20
CA ASP A 216 -5.73 -1.14 -20.17
C ASP A 216 -4.35 -0.75 -20.72
N LEU A 217 -3.38 -1.70 -20.79
CA LEU A 217 -2.02 -1.41 -21.28
C LEU A 217 -2.00 -0.81 -22.68
N ALA A 218 -2.85 -1.29 -23.58
CA ALA A 218 -2.87 -0.79 -24.97
C ALA A 218 -3.29 0.69 -25.03
N GLU A 219 -4.26 1.10 -24.20
CA GLU A 219 -4.68 2.50 -24.12
C GLU A 219 -3.58 3.37 -23.50
N ILE A 220 -2.96 2.90 -22.41
CA ILE A 220 -1.85 3.61 -21.77
C ILE A 220 -0.68 3.76 -22.75
N ALA A 221 -0.28 2.70 -23.44
CA ALA A 221 0.78 2.76 -24.45
C ALA A 221 0.48 3.80 -25.54
N SER A 222 -0.77 3.88 -25.98
CA SER A 222 -1.21 4.88 -26.96
C SER A 222 -1.14 6.33 -26.42
N LEU A 223 -1.43 6.52 -25.10
CA LEU A 223 -1.40 7.84 -24.48
C LEU A 223 0.02 8.36 -24.25
N VAL A 224 0.97 7.46 -23.95
CA VAL A 224 2.37 7.81 -23.61
C VAL A 224 3.31 7.67 -24.81
N ALA A 225 2.81 7.25 -25.97
CA ALA A 225 3.59 7.18 -27.20
C ALA A 225 4.20 8.55 -27.53
N PRO A 226 5.44 8.60 -28.05
CA PRO A 226 6.15 9.83 -28.41
C PRO A 226 5.48 10.61 -29.53
#